data_b04dff33c25602cb8e865db7fe622525
#
_entry.id   b04dff33c25602cb8e865db7fe622525
#
_cell.length_a   1.000
_cell.length_b   1.000
_cell.length_c   1.000
_cell.angle_alpha   90.00
_cell.angle_beta   90.00
_cell.angle_gamma   90.00
#
_symmetry.space_group_name_H-M   'P 1'
#
loop_
_entity.id
_entity.type
_entity.pdbx_description
1 polymer ?
#
loop_
_entity_poly.entity_id
_entity_poly.type
_entity_poly.pdbx_seq_one_letter_code
_entity_poly.pdbx_strand_id
1 'polypeptide(L)'
;DGLGKNNGLALSEDGTVYAPWVTDEWRKGLEYLKDLYDNGLLAPAMFSDNDSQFTATLNLEDNVIGFCSIGSQTVNYPDADNNKNYQEMTMIEPLTGPEGVQYTPYAPIGYTPEFFVTSACENPELAFRVGEAFYDYEMSLNNRYGEYGVDWTDDPEVCAEANNGYKELGLIDEIKLVTNIGDVNVWGEVNNKFWHNIGPRYTPASLTDAMADGSTEFNADSKSSMASATCYELYNDKHPEQLLPVLSYTQEESTENAQVLTSMSDLIDNSMAEFIT
;
A
#
# COMPACT_ATOMS: atom_id res chain seq x y z
N ASP A 1 3.19 11.98 3.26
CA ASP A 1 4.11 12.47 2.21
C ASP A 1 3.31 13.26 1.20
N GLY A 2 3.28 14.60 1.35
CA GLY A 2 2.39 15.48 0.59
C GLY A 2 2.56 15.44 -0.92
N LEU A 3 3.72 15.11 -1.46
CA LEU A 3 3.97 15.22 -2.89
C LEU A 3 4.10 13.88 -3.65
N GLY A 4 4.12 12.74 -2.98
CA GLY A 4 4.20 11.43 -3.63
C GLY A 4 5.44 11.22 -4.53
N LYS A 5 5.43 10.17 -5.36
CA LYS A 5 6.60 9.74 -6.16
C LYS A 5 7.01 10.71 -7.27
N ASN A 6 6.11 11.53 -7.79
CA ASN A 6 6.38 12.50 -8.86
C ASN A 6 6.35 13.94 -8.33
N ASN A 7 6.70 14.14 -7.07
CA ASN A 7 6.70 15.44 -6.42
C ASN A 7 5.34 16.14 -6.46
N GLY A 8 4.26 15.35 -6.49
CA GLY A 8 2.89 15.82 -6.61
C GLY A 8 2.48 16.33 -7.99
N LEU A 9 3.37 16.28 -8.97
CA LEU A 9 3.06 16.68 -10.35
C LEU A 9 2.08 15.68 -10.98
N ALA A 10 1.21 16.18 -11.85
CA ALA A 10 0.22 15.41 -12.58
C ALA A 10 0.34 15.63 -14.10
N LEU A 11 -0.32 14.76 -14.87
CA LEU A 11 -0.40 14.84 -16.32
C LEU A 11 -1.86 15.14 -16.71
N SER A 12 -2.05 16.17 -17.52
CA SER A 12 -3.35 16.51 -18.07
C SER A 12 -3.70 15.64 -19.27
N GLU A 13 -4.94 15.64 -19.71
CA GLU A 13 -5.42 14.88 -20.86
C GLU A 13 -4.66 15.20 -22.16
N ASP A 14 -4.18 16.42 -22.32
CA ASP A 14 -3.40 16.85 -23.49
C ASP A 14 -1.90 16.50 -23.37
N GLY A 15 -1.49 15.82 -22.30
CA GLY A 15 -0.11 15.42 -22.05
C GLY A 15 0.77 16.51 -21.44
N THR A 16 0.20 17.58 -20.91
CA THR A 16 0.96 18.63 -20.24
C THR A 16 1.17 18.30 -18.77
N VAL A 17 2.41 18.38 -18.29
CA VAL A 17 2.74 18.23 -16.86
C VAL A 17 2.38 19.51 -16.12
N TYR A 18 1.65 19.39 -15.02
CA TYR A 18 1.22 20.53 -14.23
C TYR A 18 1.31 20.26 -12.72
N ALA A 19 1.23 21.33 -11.94
CA ALA A 19 1.22 21.32 -10.49
C ALA A 19 -0.23 21.47 -9.99
N PRO A 20 -0.85 20.40 -9.45
CA PRO A 20 -2.25 20.44 -9.01
C PRO A 20 -2.53 21.52 -7.97
N TRP A 21 -1.59 21.76 -7.06
CA TRP A 21 -1.76 22.70 -5.94
C TRP A 21 -1.87 24.19 -6.31
N VAL A 22 -1.72 24.54 -7.60
CA VAL A 22 -1.96 25.89 -8.12
C VAL A 22 -3.24 26.00 -8.94
N THR A 23 -4.07 24.95 -8.96
CA THR A 23 -5.31 24.92 -9.75
C THR A 23 -6.54 25.34 -8.95
N ASP A 24 -7.58 25.73 -9.66
CA ASP A 24 -8.88 26.02 -9.04
C ASP A 24 -9.55 24.76 -8.46
N GLU A 25 -9.26 23.59 -9.04
CA GLU A 25 -9.76 22.30 -8.56
C GLU A 25 -9.16 21.95 -7.20
N TRP A 26 -7.86 22.18 -7.01
CA TRP A 26 -7.21 22.04 -5.71
C TRP A 26 -7.83 22.95 -4.66
N ARG A 27 -8.07 24.20 -5.02
CA ARG A 27 -8.72 25.18 -4.14
C ARG A 27 -10.11 24.69 -3.73
N LYS A 28 -10.93 24.21 -4.66
CA LYS A 28 -12.26 23.63 -4.33
C LYS A 28 -12.14 22.46 -3.35
N GLY A 29 -11.11 21.60 -3.52
CA GLY A 29 -10.82 20.53 -2.58
C GLY A 29 -10.51 21.05 -1.18
N LEU A 30 -9.70 22.10 -1.06
CA LEU A 30 -9.40 22.74 0.25
C LEU A 30 -10.65 23.39 0.86
N GLU A 31 -11.48 24.05 0.07
CA GLU A 31 -12.75 24.63 0.53
C GLU A 31 -13.70 23.54 1.07
N TYR A 32 -13.75 22.36 0.44
CA TYR A 32 -14.49 21.21 0.95
C TYR A 32 -13.92 20.67 2.27
N LEU A 33 -12.60 20.51 2.37
CA LEU A 33 -11.94 20.07 3.61
C LEU A 33 -12.16 21.08 4.75
N LYS A 34 -12.13 22.38 4.44
CA LYS A 34 -12.44 23.42 5.40
C LYS A 34 -13.89 23.32 5.90
N ASP A 35 -14.85 23.09 5.01
CA ASP A 35 -16.25 22.88 5.39
C ASP A 35 -16.40 21.67 6.33
N LEU A 36 -15.71 20.56 6.05
CA LEU A 36 -15.69 19.41 6.96
C LEU A 36 -15.08 19.77 8.31
N TYR A 37 -13.99 20.53 8.34
CA TYR A 37 -13.33 20.96 9.57
C TYR A 37 -14.24 21.88 10.39
N ASP A 38 -14.83 22.90 9.78
CA ASP A 38 -15.72 23.86 10.43
C ASP A 38 -16.98 23.19 11.00
N ASN A 39 -17.41 22.06 10.42
CA ASN A 39 -18.53 21.25 10.92
C ASN A 39 -18.10 20.14 11.91
N GLY A 40 -16.82 20.09 12.31
CA GLY A 40 -16.32 19.12 13.27
C GLY A 40 -16.24 17.69 12.75
N LEU A 41 -16.21 17.51 11.44
CA LEU A 41 -16.12 16.21 10.76
C LEU A 41 -14.67 15.78 10.47
N LEU A 42 -13.71 16.72 10.51
CA LEU A 42 -12.29 16.40 10.51
C LEU A 42 -11.72 16.53 11.92
N ALA A 43 -10.87 15.56 12.29
CA ALA A 43 -10.19 15.62 13.57
C ALA A 43 -9.27 16.85 13.62
N PRO A 44 -9.36 17.70 14.67
CA PRO A 44 -8.49 18.89 14.79
C PRO A 44 -7.00 18.54 14.76
N ALA A 45 -6.65 17.34 15.21
CA ALA A 45 -5.29 16.84 15.30
C ALA A 45 -4.74 16.26 13.98
N MET A 46 -5.53 16.20 12.90
CA MET A 46 -5.10 15.57 11.64
C MET A 46 -3.85 16.20 11.00
N PHE A 47 -3.57 17.47 11.33
CA PHE A 47 -2.37 18.18 10.85
C PHE A 47 -1.19 18.15 11.84
N SER A 48 -1.37 17.60 13.02
CA SER A 48 -0.37 17.61 14.10
C SER A 48 -0.03 16.24 14.65
N ASP A 49 -0.91 15.25 14.49
CA ASP A 49 -0.68 13.91 14.99
C ASP A 49 0.40 13.18 14.20
N ASN A 50 1.20 12.42 14.92
CA ASN A 50 2.08 11.42 14.34
C ASN A 50 1.41 10.03 14.36
N ASP A 51 2.08 9.04 13.72
CA ASP A 51 1.56 7.67 13.62
C ASP A 51 1.21 7.03 14.98
N SER A 52 1.98 7.32 16.04
CA SER A 52 1.71 6.78 17.36
C SER A 52 0.45 7.39 17.99
N GLN A 53 0.21 8.68 17.77
CA GLN A 53 -0.99 9.37 18.24
C GLN A 53 -2.22 8.91 17.47
N PHE A 54 -2.11 8.76 16.16
CA PHE A 54 -3.16 8.19 15.32
C PHE A 54 -3.50 6.76 15.74
N THR A 55 -2.48 5.90 15.93
CA THR A 55 -2.67 4.54 16.45
C THR A 55 -3.37 4.53 17.80
N ALA A 56 -2.99 5.41 18.73
CA ALA A 56 -3.66 5.53 20.02
C ALA A 56 -5.14 5.89 19.87
N THR A 57 -5.49 6.78 18.94
CA THR A 57 -6.88 7.18 18.67
C THR A 57 -7.71 6.04 18.10
N LEU A 58 -7.15 5.25 17.17
CA LEU A 58 -7.80 4.06 16.60
C LEU A 58 -8.11 2.97 17.65
N ASN A 59 -7.31 2.90 18.71
CA ASN A 59 -7.41 1.88 19.75
C ASN A 59 -8.16 2.36 21.02
N LEU A 60 -8.89 3.47 20.95
CA LEU A 60 -9.78 3.87 22.03
C LEU A 60 -10.92 2.84 22.21
N GLU A 61 -11.39 2.68 23.45
CA GLU A 61 -12.50 1.78 23.77
C GLU A 61 -13.77 2.15 22.97
N ASP A 62 -14.09 3.45 22.95
CA ASP A 62 -15.16 3.97 22.10
C ASP A 62 -14.56 4.43 20.75
N ASN A 63 -15.08 3.88 19.66
CA ASN A 63 -14.67 4.29 18.32
C ASN A 63 -15.10 5.74 18.05
N VAL A 64 -14.12 6.60 17.82
CA VAL A 64 -14.32 8.02 17.48
C VAL A 64 -14.02 8.34 16.02
N ILE A 65 -13.53 7.35 15.25
CA ILE A 65 -13.16 7.53 13.86
C ILE A 65 -14.21 6.85 12.98
N GLY A 66 -14.98 7.65 12.25
CA GLY A 66 -15.93 7.14 11.28
C GLY A 66 -15.29 6.69 9.95
N PHE A 67 -14.18 7.33 9.58
CA PHE A 67 -13.47 7.06 8.31
C PHE A 67 -12.00 7.45 8.44
N CYS A 68 -11.11 6.64 7.90
CA CYS A 68 -9.68 6.96 7.79
C CYS A 68 -9.04 6.26 6.61
N SER A 69 -7.90 6.80 6.15
CA SER A 69 -7.04 6.16 5.15
C SER A 69 -5.86 5.52 5.87
N ILE A 70 -5.67 4.21 5.67
CA ILE A 70 -4.54 3.46 6.25
C ILE A 70 -3.94 2.53 5.18
N GLY A 71 -2.62 2.37 5.21
CA GLY A 71 -1.90 1.56 4.23
C GLY A 71 -1.99 0.05 4.49
N SER A 72 -2.02 -0.34 5.76
CA SER A 72 -2.25 -1.73 6.20
C SER A 72 -3.08 -1.70 7.46
N GLN A 73 -4.15 -2.47 7.51
CA GLN A 73 -5.10 -2.41 8.62
C GLN A 73 -4.49 -2.88 9.93
N THR A 74 -3.71 -3.95 9.93
CA THR A 74 -3.14 -4.54 11.15
C THR A 74 -2.03 -3.69 11.78
N VAL A 75 -1.33 -2.87 11.00
CA VAL A 75 -0.19 -2.06 11.50
C VAL A 75 -0.57 -1.13 12.64
N ASN A 76 -1.79 -0.60 12.60
CA ASN A 76 -2.27 0.35 13.61
C ASN A 76 -3.07 -0.31 14.75
N TYR A 77 -3.19 -1.64 14.77
CA TYR A 77 -3.94 -2.39 15.78
C TYR A 77 -3.06 -3.47 16.41
N PRO A 78 -2.31 -3.17 17.48
CA PRO A 78 -1.38 -4.12 18.11
C PRO A 78 -2.03 -5.42 18.60
N ASP A 79 -3.30 -5.39 18.94
CA ASP A 79 -4.11 -6.56 19.32
C ASP A 79 -5.35 -6.64 18.42
N ALA A 80 -5.11 -6.77 17.12
CA ALA A 80 -6.15 -6.71 16.11
C ALA A 80 -7.23 -7.78 16.29
N ASP A 81 -6.87 -9.00 16.72
CA ASP A 81 -7.82 -10.10 16.92
C ASP A 81 -8.86 -9.81 18.00
N ASN A 82 -8.50 -9.04 19.03
CA ASN A 82 -9.40 -8.68 20.13
C ASN A 82 -9.93 -7.24 20.03
N ASN A 83 -9.52 -6.48 19.00
CA ASN A 83 -9.91 -5.09 18.86
C ASN A 83 -11.27 -4.97 18.15
N LYS A 84 -12.31 -4.54 18.88
CA LYS A 84 -13.64 -4.38 18.33
C LYS A 84 -13.71 -3.36 17.18
N ASN A 85 -13.00 -2.25 17.29
CA ASN A 85 -12.99 -1.21 16.23
C ASN A 85 -12.41 -1.78 14.92
N TYR A 86 -11.34 -2.58 15.03
CA TYR A 86 -10.79 -3.28 13.88
C TYR A 86 -11.77 -4.32 13.30
N GLN A 87 -12.44 -5.08 14.15
CA GLN A 87 -13.39 -6.10 13.70
C GLN A 87 -14.59 -5.52 12.95
N GLU A 88 -15.02 -4.32 13.33
CA GLU A 88 -16.14 -3.60 12.71
C GLU A 88 -15.74 -2.77 11.48
N MET A 89 -14.42 -2.53 11.26
CA MET A 89 -13.93 -1.78 10.11
C MET A 89 -14.25 -2.50 8.80
N THR A 90 -14.68 -1.75 7.79
CA THR A 90 -14.92 -2.25 6.44
C THR A 90 -14.34 -1.30 5.39
N MET A 91 -14.07 -1.85 4.21
CA MET A 91 -13.66 -1.04 3.06
C MET A 91 -14.88 -0.35 2.46
N ILE A 92 -14.67 0.87 1.97
CA ILE A 92 -15.69 1.62 1.24
C ILE A 92 -15.18 1.96 -0.15
N GLU A 93 -16.11 2.11 -1.09
CA GLU A 93 -15.78 2.65 -2.41
C GLU A 93 -15.21 4.07 -2.31
N PRO A 94 -14.38 4.49 -3.29
CA PRO A 94 -13.98 5.88 -3.38
C PRO A 94 -15.19 6.80 -3.41
N LEU A 95 -15.12 7.91 -2.69
CA LEU A 95 -16.20 8.89 -2.66
C LEU A 95 -16.36 9.52 -4.06
N THR A 96 -17.59 9.72 -4.47
CA THR A 96 -17.89 10.42 -5.71
C THR A 96 -17.85 11.93 -5.47
N GLY A 97 -17.00 12.61 -6.21
CA GLY A 97 -16.93 14.07 -6.18
C GLY A 97 -18.17 14.76 -6.77
N PRO A 98 -18.31 16.09 -6.61
CA PRO A 98 -19.49 16.85 -7.04
C PRO A 98 -19.71 16.81 -8.57
N GLU A 99 -18.68 16.54 -9.34
CA GLU A 99 -18.73 16.41 -10.80
C GLU A 99 -18.97 14.97 -11.29
N GLY A 100 -19.28 14.04 -10.36
CA GLY A 100 -19.53 12.63 -10.67
C GLY A 100 -18.24 11.81 -10.87
N VAL A 101 -17.09 12.39 -10.64
CA VAL A 101 -15.79 11.70 -10.74
C VAL A 101 -15.50 10.94 -9.45
N GLN A 102 -14.98 9.73 -9.59
CA GLN A 102 -14.66 8.82 -8.50
C GLN A 102 -13.24 8.29 -8.71
N TYR A 103 -12.25 9.05 -8.22
CA TYR A 103 -10.83 8.69 -8.36
C TYR A 103 -10.17 8.41 -7.02
N THR A 104 -9.19 7.50 -7.07
CA THR A 104 -8.28 7.22 -5.97
C THR A 104 -6.86 7.62 -6.34
N PRO A 105 -5.99 7.88 -5.35
CA PRO A 105 -4.56 8.01 -5.62
C PRO A 105 -4.03 6.74 -6.29
N TYR A 106 -3.35 6.91 -7.40
CA TYR A 106 -2.72 5.82 -8.14
C TYR A 106 -1.25 6.15 -8.39
N ALA A 107 -0.36 5.23 -8.03
CA ALA A 107 1.05 5.35 -8.35
C ALA A 107 1.39 4.41 -9.51
N PRO A 108 2.01 4.91 -10.58
CA PRO A 108 2.49 4.04 -11.64
C PRO A 108 3.42 2.97 -11.07
N ILE A 109 3.29 1.75 -11.58
CA ILE A 109 4.20 0.66 -11.21
C ILE A 109 5.60 1.04 -11.68
N GLY A 110 6.53 1.11 -10.75
CA GLY A 110 7.95 1.39 -11.01
C GLY A 110 8.82 0.29 -10.44
N TYR A 111 10.00 0.13 -11.02
CA TYR A 111 11.01 -0.76 -10.46
C TYR A 111 11.76 -0.03 -9.34
N THR A 112 11.83 -0.65 -8.19
CA THR A 112 12.69 -0.20 -7.09
C THR A 112 13.93 -1.10 -7.10
N PRO A 113 15.14 -0.55 -7.31
CA PRO A 113 16.35 -1.36 -7.22
C PRO A 113 16.56 -1.82 -5.78
N GLU A 114 16.61 -3.13 -5.58
CA GLU A 114 16.75 -3.75 -4.26
C GLU A 114 18.11 -4.47 -4.10
N PHE A 115 18.82 -4.71 -5.21
CA PHE A 115 20.08 -5.42 -5.22
C PHE A 115 21.14 -4.65 -6.04
N PHE A 116 22.27 -4.37 -5.39
CA PHE A 116 23.35 -3.58 -5.97
C PHE A 116 24.68 -4.34 -5.92
N VAL A 117 25.39 -4.37 -7.04
CA VAL A 117 26.78 -4.84 -7.10
C VAL A 117 27.69 -3.61 -7.08
N THR A 118 28.47 -3.46 -6.01
CA THR A 118 29.35 -2.30 -5.85
C THR A 118 30.67 -2.47 -6.61
N SER A 119 31.37 -1.37 -6.84
CA SER A 119 32.71 -1.37 -7.47
C SER A 119 33.80 -2.08 -6.62
N ALA A 120 33.53 -2.32 -5.33
CA ALA A 120 34.43 -3.07 -4.44
C ALA A 120 34.23 -4.59 -4.53
N CYS A 121 33.26 -5.07 -5.31
CA CYS A 121 33.00 -6.50 -5.46
C CYS A 121 34.12 -7.18 -6.25
N GLU A 122 34.80 -8.15 -5.64
CA GLU A 122 35.89 -8.89 -6.28
C GLU A 122 35.41 -9.83 -7.40
N ASN A 123 34.15 -10.30 -7.32
CA ASN A 123 33.57 -11.17 -8.32
C ASN A 123 32.15 -10.69 -8.71
N PRO A 124 32.06 -9.65 -9.55
CA PRO A 124 30.77 -9.07 -9.92
C PRO A 124 29.87 -10.01 -10.72
N GLU A 125 30.46 -10.96 -11.50
CA GLU A 125 29.67 -11.96 -12.23
C GLU A 125 28.96 -12.91 -11.25
N LEU A 126 29.63 -13.39 -10.22
CA LEU A 126 29.02 -14.24 -9.21
C LEU A 126 27.95 -13.48 -8.42
N ALA A 127 28.24 -12.25 -8.04
CA ALA A 127 27.27 -11.40 -7.34
C ALA A 127 26.02 -11.17 -8.20
N PHE A 128 26.17 -10.92 -9.49
CA PHE A 128 25.05 -10.78 -10.43
C PHE A 128 24.21 -12.05 -10.50
N ARG A 129 24.84 -13.23 -10.58
CA ARG A 129 24.13 -14.53 -10.58
C ARG A 129 23.36 -14.79 -9.28
N VAL A 130 23.90 -14.35 -8.15
CA VAL A 130 23.17 -14.40 -6.87
C VAL A 130 21.93 -13.52 -6.94
N GLY A 131 22.06 -12.29 -7.45
CA GLY A 131 20.91 -11.40 -7.66
C GLY A 131 19.88 -12.00 -8.62
N GLU A 132 20.33 -12.61 -9.71
CA GLU A 132 19.47 -13.27 -10.71
C GLU A 132 18.66 -14.43 -10.09
N ALA A 133 19.22 -15.19 -9.15
CA ALA A 133 18.53 -16.29 -8.51
C ALA A 133 17.27 -15.83 -7.75
N PHE A 134 17.20 -14.58 -7.26
CA PHE A 134 16.00 -14.03 -6.61
C PHE A 134 14.85 -13.75 -7.58
N TYR A 135 15.07 -13.80 -8.90
CA TYR A 135 14.00 -13.72 -9.90
C TYR A 135 13.37 -15.09 -10.21
N ASP A 136 13.93 -16.16 -9.68
CA ASP A 136 13.33 -17.49 -9.80
C ASP A 136 12.03 -17.57 -8.99
N TYR A 137 10.99 -18.18 -9.58
CA TYR A 137 9.65 -18.21 -8.99
C TYR A 137 9.62 -19.03 -7.69
N GLU A 138 10.23 -20.22 -7.71
CA GLU A 138 10.28 -21.09 -6.53
C GLU A 138 11.14 -20.47 -5.42
N MET A 139 12.27 -19.87 -5.78
CA MET A 139 13.11 -19.13 -4.84
C MET A 139 12.34 -17.97 -4.20
N SER A 140 11.53 -17.25 -4.96
CA SER A 140 10.70 -16.14 -4.46
C SER A 140 9.65 -16.62 -3.47
N LEU A 141 9.00 -17.75 -3.75
CA LEU A 141 8.06 -18.40 -2.84
C LEU A 141 8.74 -18.86 -1.55
N ASN A 142 9.87 -19.56 -1.66
CA ASN A 142 10.61 -20.06 -0.51
C ASN A 142 11.15 -18.92 0.37
N ASN A 143 11.64 -17.84 -0.26
CA ASN A 143 12.09 -16.66 0.48
C ASN A 143 10.96 -15.97 1.26
N ARG A 144 9.75 -16.00 0.71
CA ARG A 144 8.62 -15.29 1.30
C ARG A 144 7.84 -16.15 2.28
N TYR A 145 7.62 -17.41 1.97
CA TYR A 145 6.67 -18.27 2.67
C TYR A 145 7.28 -19.48 3.35
N GLY A 146 8.56 -19.78 3.11
CA GLY A 146 9.24 -20.91 3.71
C GLY A 146 9.37 -22.12 2.79
N GLU A 147 9.29 -23.33 3.32
CA GLU A 147 9.58 -24.58 2.62
C GLU A 147 8.34 -25.14 1.93
N TYR A 148 8.49 -25.52 0.64
CA TYR A 148 7.44 -26.17 -0.12
C TYR A 148 6.96 -27.49 0.54
N GLY A 149 5.66 -27.68 0.61
CA GLY A 149 5.04 -28.84 1.23
C GLY A 149 5.04 -28.85 2.76
N VAL A 150 5.66 -27.85 3.39
CA VAL A 150 5.70 -27.66 4.85
C VAL A 150 5.02 -26.35 5.25
N ASP A 151 5.43 -25.25 4.64
CA ASP A 151 4.94 -23.91 4.92
C ASP A 151 3.99 -23.39 3.84
N TRP A 152 4.17 -23.83 2.58
CA TRP A 152 3.27 -23.47 1.47
C TRP A 152 3.11 -24.63 0.47
N THR A 153 2.06 -24.57 -0.35
CA THR A 153 1.77 -25.57 -1.38
C THR A 153 1.08 -24.97 -2.60
N ASP A 154 1.21 -25.64 -3.73
CA ASP A 154 0.46 -25.44 -4.98
C ASP A 154 -0.51 -26.59 -5.26
N ASP A 155 -0.79 -27.43 -4.28
CA ASP A 155 -1.77 -28.53 -4.42
C ASP A 155 -3.16 -27.95 -4.75
N PRO A 156 -3.75 -28.33 -5.92
CA PRO A 156 -5.00 -27.74 -6.38
C PRO A 156 -6.20 -27.97 -5.44
N GLU A 157 -6.23 -29.09 -4.72
CA GLU A 157 -7.33 -29.39 -3.80
C GLU A 157 -7.22 -28.49 -2.55
N VAL A 158 -6.00 -28.33 -2.01
CA VAL A 158 -5.73 -27.47 -0.87
C VAL A 158 -5.96 -25.99 -1.24
N CYS A 159 -5.48 -25.56 -2.41
CA CYS A 159 -5.71 -24.20 -2.90
C CYS A 159 -7.20 -23.91 -3.13
N ALA A 160 -7.97 -24.89 -3.64
CA ALA A 160 -9.41 -24.74 -3.83
C ALA A 160 -10.15 -24.58 -2.50
N GLU A 161 -9.77 -25.33 -1.47
CA GLU A 161 -10.32 -25.20 -0.13
C GLU A 161 -10.00 -23.84 0.49
N ALA A 162 -8.75 -23.39 0.39
CA ALA A 162 -8.32 -22.09 0.87
C ALA A 162 -9.08 -20.90 0.23
N ASN A 163 -9.53 -21.06 -1.02
CA ASN A 163 -10.29 -20.02 -1.73
C ASN A 163 -11.78 -19.95 -1.35
N ASN A 164 -12.32 -20.92 -0.65
CA ASN A 164 -13.77 -20.97 -0.40
C ASN A 164 -14.27 -19.73 0.35
N GLY A 165 -13.53 -19.25 1.36
CA GLY A 165 -13.90 -18.05 2.10
C GLY A 165 -13.96 -16.79 1.21
N TYR A 166 -13.01 -16.62 0.33
CA TYR A 166 -12.99 -15.49 -0.61
C TYR A 166 -14.14 -15.55 -1.63
N LYS A 167 -14.46 -16.75 -2.13
CA LYS A 167 -15.58 -16.96 -3.05
C LYS A 167 -16.93 -16.73 -2.39
N GLU A 168 -17.13 -17.22 -1.17
CA GLU A 168 -18.36 -17.03 -0.41
C GLU A 168 -18.64 -15.54 -0.13
N LEU A 169 -17.57 -14.74 -0.01
CA LEU A 169 -17.68 -13.30 0.16
C LEU A 169 -17.78 -12.52 -1.16
N GLY A 170 -17.68 -13.20 -2.31
CA GLY A 170 -17.72 -12.57 -3.62
C GLY A 170 -16.48 -11.73 -3.96
N LEU A 171 -15.35 -11.99 -3.29
CA LEU A 171 -14.13 -11.21 -3.47
C LEU A 171 -13.23 -11.73 -4.58
N ILE A 172 -13.36 -12.98 -4.97
CA ILE A 172 -12.64 -13.57 -6.11
C ILE A 172 -13.50 -14.60 -6.84
N ASP A 173 -13.33 -14.69 -8.15
CA ASP A 173 -13.97 -15.68 -9.00
C ASP A 173 -13.05 -16.85 -9.34
N GLU A 174 -11.73 -16.64 -9.29
CA GLU A 174 -10.71 -17.59 -9.71
C GLU A 174 -10.07 -18.31 -8.52
N ILE A 175 -9.64 -19.56 -8.76
CA ILE A 175 -8.87 -20.34 -7.77
C ILE A 175 -7.45 -19.79 -7.75
N LYS A 176 -6.96 -19.41 -6.59
CA LYS A 176 -5.55 -19.04 -6.40
C LYS A 176 -4.68 -20.30 -6.51
N LEU A 177 -3.48 -20.12 -7.04
CA LEU A 177 -2.60 -21.22 -7.43
C LEU A 177 -1.69 -21.71 -6.30
N VAL A 178 -1.54 -20.91 -5.25
CA VAL A 178 -0.61 -21.15 -4.13
C VAL A 178 -1.28 -20.77 -2.82
N THR A 179 -1.04 -21.50 -1.74
CA THR A 179 -1.53 -21.14 -0.40
C THR A 179 -0.55 -21.52 0.69
N ASN A 180 -0.61 -20.82 1.81
CA ASN A 180 0.09 -21.18 3.04
C ASN A 180 -0.61 -22.38 3.71
N ILE A 181 0.20 -23.31 4.22
CA ILE A 181 -0.25 -24.50 4.97
C ILE A 181 0.42 -24.62 6.33
N GLY A 182 1.50 -23.87 6.56
CA GLY A 182 2.23 -23.77 7.82
C GLY A 182 1.84 -22.52 8.61
N ASP A 183 2.39 -22.43 9.82
CA ASP A 183 2.31 -21.22 10.65
C ASP A 183 3.32 -20.18 10.14
N VAL A 184 2.93 -19.45 9.10
CA VAL A 184 3.77 -18.47 8.41
C VAL A 184 3.26 -17.08 8.69
N ASN A 185 3.98 -16.34 9.55
CA ASN A 185 3.77 -14.92 9.71
C ASN A 185 4.89 -14.13 9.00
N VAL A 186 4.65 -13.75 7.76
CA VAL A 186 5.63 -13.04 6.93
C VAL A 186 6.00 -11.66 7.48
N TRP A 187 5.17 -11.07 8.34
CA TRP A 187 5.40 -9.78 9.00
C TRP A 187 5.86 -9.90 10.45
N GLY A 188 5.99 -11.13 10.95
CA GLY A 188 6.42 -11.42 12.30
C GLY A 188 7.93 -11.25 12.51
N GLU A 189 8.43 -11.84 13.60
CA GLU A 189 9.85 -11.81 13.94
C GLU A 189 10.70 -12.53 12.89
N VAL A 190 11.88 -11.98 12.64
CA VAL A 190 12.89 -12.56 11.74
C VAL A 190 13.27 -13.95 12.20
N ASN A 191 13.24 -14.92 11.29
CA ASN A 191 13.62 -16.30 11.56
C ASN A 191 14.42 -16.88 10.38
N ASN A 192 14.83 -18.15 10.48
CA ASN A 192 15.61 -18.82 9.44
C ASN A 192 14.75 -19.59 8.43
N LYS A 193 13.43 -19.53 8.50
CA LYS A 193 12.54 -20.21 7.56
C LYS A 193 12.33 -19.42 6.28
N PHE A 194 12.16 -18.11 6.40
CA PHE A 194 11.92 -17.22 5.27
C PHE A 194 12.54 -15.84 5.49
N TRP A 195 12.78 -15.13 4.38
CA TRP A 195 13.55 -13.87 4.37
C TRP A 195 12.72 -12.67 3.98
N HIS A 196 11.42 -12.75 4.14
CA HIS A 196 10.50 -11.70 3.69
C HIS A 196 10.92 -10.30 4.14
N ASN A 197 11.36 -10.15 5.38
CA ASN A 197 11.71 -8.85 5.96
C ASN A 197 13.21 -8.51 5.93
N ILE A 198 14.07 -9.43 5.53
CA ILE A 198 15.53 -9.26 5.67
C ILE A 198 16.34 -9.53 4.41
N GLY A 199 15.75 -10.13 3.39
CA GLY A 199 16.45 -10.51 2.17
C GLY A 199 15.85 -9.87 0.93
N PRO A 200 16.63 -9.74 -0.16
CA PRO A 200 16.10 -9.36 -1.43
C PRO A 200 15.09 -10.41 -1.90
N ARG A 201 14.01 -9.96 -2.51
CA ARG A 201 12.99 -10.83 -3.08
C ARG A 201 12.41 -10.24 -4.34
N TYR A 202 12.02 -11.09 -5.24
CA TYR A 202 11.20 -10.73 -6.37
C TYR A 202 9.75 -11.14 -6.08
N THR A 203 8.84 -10.16 -6.10
CA THR A 203 7.42 -10.41 -5.86
C THR A 203 6.63 -9.82 -7.03
N PRO A 204 6.54 -10.52 -8.16
CA PRO A 204 5.73 -10.08 -9.29
C PRO A 204 4.24 -10.10 -8.92
N ALA A 205 3.43 -9.28 -9.60
CA ALA A 205 1.99 -9.27 -9.41
C ALA A 205 1.38 -10.68 -9.56
N SER A 206 1.86 -11.45 -10.54
CA SER A 206 1.42 -12.84 -10.74
C SER A 206 1.62 -13.74 -9.51
N LEU A 207 2.64 -13.49 -8.70
CA LEU A 207 2.84 -14.24 -7.45
C LEU A 207 1.88 -13.79 -6.36
N THR A 208 1.73 -12.47 -6.18
CA THR A 208 0.77 -11.91 -5.21
C THR A 208 -0.66 -12.31 -5.55
N ASP A 209 -1.01 -12.29 -6.83
CA ASP A 209 -2.32 -12.69 -7.32
C ASP A 209 -2.56 -14.20 -7.19
N ALA A 210 -1.50 -15.01 -7.19
CA ALA A 210 -1.59 -16.46 -7.05
C ALA A 210 -1.81 -16.93 -5.61
N MET A 211 -1.51 -16.08 -4.61
CA MET A 211 -1.62 -16.46 -3.21
C MET A 211 -3.07 -16.43 -2.71
N ALA A 212 -3.48 -17.51 -2.04
CA ALA A 212 -4.71 -17.56 -1.25
C ALA A 212 -4.35 -17.54 0.24
N ASP A 213 -5.16 -16.87 1.02
CA ASP A 213 -5.17 -17.03 2.47
C ASP A 213 -6.02 -18.26 2.83
N GLY A 214 -5.42 -19.26 3.47
CA GLY A 214 -6.07 -20.53 3.80
C GLY A 214 -7.11 -20.46 4.91
N SER A 215 -7.28 -19.31 5.56
CA SER A 215 -8.22 -19.19 6.68
C SER A 215 -9.63 -18.91 6.20
N THR A 216 -10.57 -19.77 6.59
CA THR A 216 -12.02 -19.56 6.45
C THR A 216 -12.64 -18.98 7.73
N GLU A 217 -11.89 -18.96 8.82
CA GLU A 217 -12.29 -18.36 10.08
C GLU A 217 -11.73 -16.95 10.20
N PHE A 218 -12.47 -16.07 10.90
CA PHE A 218 -11.98 -14.71 11.15
C PHE A 218 -10.72 -14.76 12.00
N ASN A 219 -9.68 -14.13 11.49
CA ASN A 219 -8.52 -13.67 12.23
C ASN A 219 -8.05 -12.34 11.65
N ALA A 220 -7.20 -11.59 12.36
CA ALA A 220 -6.79 -10.27 11.93
C ALA A 220 -6.03 -10.28 10.59
N ASP A 221 -5.22 -11.29 10.35
CA ASP A 221 -4.42 -11.42 9.13
C ASP A 221 -5.30 -11.75 7.92
N SER A 222 -6.23 -12.70 8.04
CA SER A 222 -7.18 -13.01 6.96
C SER A 222 -8.07 -11.83 6.64
N LYS A 223 -8.55 -11.09 7.64
CA LYS A 223 -9.32 -9.85 7.41
C LYS A 223 -8.52 -8.81 6.65
N SER A 224 -7.24 -8.63 6.99
CA SER A 224 -6.36 -7.70 6.29
C SER A 224 -6.14 -8.07 4.83
N SER A 225 -5.92 -9.36 4.54
CA SER A 225 -5.78 -9.88 3.18
C SER A 225 -7.07 -9.71 2.37
N MET A 226 -8.22 -10.01 2.97
CA MET A 226 -9.53 -9.81 2.35
C MET A 226 -9.81 -8.32 2.07
N ALA A 227 -9.47 -7.45 2.99
CA ALA A 227 -9.61 -6.01 2.81
C ALA A 227 -8.70 -5.49 1.68
N SER A 228 -7.48 -6.01 1.54
CA SER A 228 -6.59 -5.67 0.45
C SER A 228 -7.14 -6.11 -0.91
N ALA A 229 -7.72 -7.32 -1.00
CA ALA A 229 -8.38 -7.80 -2.20
C ALA A 229 -9.61 -6.94 -2.55
N THR A 230 -10.44 -6.61 -1.57
CA THR A 230 -11.60 -5.72 -1.74
C THR A 230 -11.17 -4.33 -2.21
N CYS A 231 -10.10 -3.76 -1.64
CA CYS A 231 -9.55 -2.48 -2.09
C CYS A 231 -9.10 -2.55 -3.55
N TYR A 232 -8.44 -3.63 -3.95
CA TYR A 232 -8.02 -3.81 -5.33
C TYR A 232 -9.21 -3.78 -6.28
N GLU A 233 -10.27 -4.54 -5.99
CA GLU A 233 -11.49 -4.56 -6.82
C GLU A 233 -12.21 -3.21 -6.85
N LEU A 234 -12.33 -2.52 -5.72
CA LEU A 234 -13.04 -1.25 -5.63
C LEU A 234 -12.28 -0.08 -6.26
N TYR A 235 -10.93 -0.14 -6.31
CA TYR A 235 -10.09 1.02 -6.61
C TYR A 235 -9.28 0.89 -7.89
N ASN A 236 -9.02 -0.32 -8.39
CA ASN A 236 -8.07 -0.57 -9.47
C ASN A 236 -8.40 0.18 -10.77
N ASP A 237 -9.67 0.36 -11.08
CA ASP A 237 -10.16 1.08 -12.25
C ASP A 237 -10.53 2.56 -11.97
N LYS A 238 -10.36 3.02 -10.72
CA LYS A 238 -10.74 4.36 -10.27
C LYS A 238 -9.55 5.32 -10.28
N HIS A 239 -8.91 5.48 -11.42
CA HIS A 239 -7.81 6.43 -11.60
C HIS A 239 -7.90 7.12 -12.96
N PRO A 240 -7.25 8.29 -13.17
CA PRO A 240 -7.15 8.92 -14.47
C PRO A 240 -6.44 8.01 -15.48
N GLU A 241 -6.83 8.07 -16.74
CA GLU A 241 -6.12 7.36 -17.81
C GLU A 241 -4.70 7.89 -18.00
N GLN A 242 -4.52 9.19 -17.80
CA GLN A 242 -3.22 9.87 -17.92
C GLN A 242 -2.48 9.81 -16.60
N LEU A 243 -1.43 8.98 -16.56
CA LEU A 243 -0.54 8.87 -15.41
C LEU A 243 0.85 9.39 -15.78
N LEU A 244 1.37 10.28 -14.96
CA LEU A 244 2.75 10.72 -15.10
C LEU A 244 3.68 9.55 -14.73
N PRO A 245 4.55 9.08 -15.66
CA PRO A 245 5.48 8.01 -15.34
C PRO A 245 6.47 8.45 -14.25
N VAL A 246 7.06 7.49 -13.55
CA VAL A 246 8.09 7.79 -12.55
C VAL A 246 9.26 8.50 -13.24
N LEU A 247 9.53 9.72 -12.79
CA LEU A 247 10.62 10.54 -13.33
C LEU A 247 11.97 10.07 -12.78
N SER A 248 12.94 9.89 -13.66
CA SER A 248 14.32 9.57 -13.29
C SER A 248 15.20 10.81 -13.47
N TYR A 249 15.94 11.12 -12.45
CA TYR A 249 16.82 12.31 -12.40
C TYR A 249 18.29 11.89 -12.44
N THR A 250 19.12 12.71 -13.05
CA THR A 250 20.57 12.64 -12.87
C THR A 250 20.96 13.00 -11.43
N GLN A 251 22.18 12.70 -11.04
CA GLN A 251 22.68 13.07 -9.70
C GLN A 251 22.66 14.59 -9.46
N GLU A 252 22.93 15.38 -10.49
CA GLU A 252 22.91 16.85 -10.42
C GLU A 252 21.48 17.35 -10.23
N GLU A 253 20.54 16.91 -11.07
CA GLU A 253 19.11 17.22 -10.96
C GLU A 253 18.52 16.79 -9.61
N SER A 254 18.90 15.59 -9.13
CA SER A 254 18.44 15.10 -7.81
C SER A 254 18.92 16.01 -6.68
N THR A 255 20.15 16.53 -6.78
CA THR A 255 20.72 17.43 -5.76
C THR A 255 20.03 18.80 -5.78
N GLU A 256 19.79 19.36 -6.97
CA GLU A 256 19.07 20.63 -7.11
C GLU A 256 17.61 20.50 -6.65
N ASN A 257 16.94 19.43 -7.06
CA ASN A 257 15.54 19.18 -6.72
C ASN A 257 15.34 18.97 -5.21
N ALA A 258 16.26 18.29 -4.51
CA ALA A 258 16.07 17.95 -3.11
C ALA A 258 15.77 19.17 -2.21
N GLN A 259 16.46 20.27 -2.42
CA GLN A 259 16.24 21.50 -1.64
C GLN A 259 14.91 22.19 -2.00
N VAL A 260 14.60 22.25 -3.30
CA VAL A 260 13.36 22.85 -3.79
C VAL A 260 12.16 22.04 -3.31
N LEU A 261 12.23 20.71 -3.41
CA LEU A 261 11.15 19.81 -3.02
C LEU A 261 10.84 19.89 -1.53
N THR A 262 11.86 19.91 -0.66
CA THR A 262 11.65 20.06 0.79
C THR A 262 10.94 21.37 1.09
N SER A 263 11.43 22.48 0.54
CA SER A 263 10.83 23.80 0.77
C SER A 263 9.41 23.92 0.20
N MET A 264 9.16 23.29 -0.94
CA MET A 264 7.82 23.24 -1.55
C MET A 264 6.85 22.38 -0.73
N SER A 265 7.28 21.20 -0.28
CA SER A 265 6.44 20.32 0.56
C SER A 265 6.02 21.06 1.83
N ASP A 266 7.00 21.63 2.54
CA ASP A 266 6.74 22.41 3.76
C ASP A 266 5.76 23.57 3.51
N LEU A 267 5.93 24.28 2.40
CA LEU A 267 5.06 25.40 2.04
C LEU A 267 3.63 24.93 1.74
N ILE A 268 3.47 23.84 0.98
CA ILE A 268 2.15 23.30 0.62
C ILE A 268 1.44 22.78 1.88
N ASP A 269 2.12 21.96 2.69
CA ASP A 269 1.55 21.36 3.88
C ASP A 269 1.12 22.41 4.91
N ASN A 270 1.98 23.41 5.18
CA ASN A 270 1.64 24.50 6.08
C ASN A 270 0.51 25.38 5.53
N SER A 271 0.52 25.69 4.22
CA SER A 271 -0.55 26.50 3.62
C SER A 271 -1.88 25.78 3.60
N MET A 272 -1.89 24.46 3.38
CA MET A 272 -3.09 23.63 3.49
C MET A 272 -3.65 23.65 4.91
N ALA A 273 -2.79 23.43 5.91
CA ALA A 273 -3.20 23.47 7.31
C ALA A 273 -3.78 24.85 7.69
N GLU A 274 -3.09 25.95 7.33
CA GLU A 274 -3.58 27.32 7.59
C GLU A 274 -4.90 27.65 6.87
N PHE A 275 -5.10 27.10 5.67
CA PHE A 275 -6.33 27.36 4.92
C PHE A 275 -7.52 26.59 5.48
N ILE A 276 -7.30 25.37 5.96
CA ILE A 276 -8.37 24.49 6.44
C ILE A 276 -8.76 24.82 7.89
N THR A 277 -7.80 25.11 8.74
CA THR A 277 -8.03 25.45 10.17
C THR A 277 -8.28 26.92 10.40
#